data_3f2f5f0b409635006edbb72a798cfde5
#
_entry.id   3f2f5f0b409635006edbb72a798cfde5
#
_cell.length_a   1.000
_cell.length_b   1.000
_cell.length_c   1.000
_cell.angle_alpha   90.00
_cell.angle_beta   90.00
_cell.angle_gamma   90.00
#
_symmetry.space_group_name_H-M   'P 1'
#
loop_
_entity.id
_entity.type
_entity.pdbx_description
1 polymer ?
#
loop_
_entity_poly.entity_id
_entity_poly.type
_entity_poly.pdbx_seq_one_letter_code
_entity_poly.pdbx_strand_id
1 'polypeptide(L)'
;MKIGIVCYPTFGGSGVVATELGKALADNGHQVHFVTYNQPARLDLFSENLYYHEVSISKYPLFDFPPYELALASKLVDVVRFEQLDILHVHYAIPHASAAFMAKQILETYGIHIPVVTTLHGTDITLVGKDRTYKPVVTFSINKSDGVTAVSQDLKDDTLKFFEITNEIRVIPNFIDLKRFSMKAKDHFKKAIAPAGEKILVHTSNFRKVKRTQDVVRIFAIISKIIPSKLLMVGDGPERSECEQLCRDLEVTDNVRFLGKQEAIEEILSVSDLFMMPSQSESFGLAALEAMACRVPVVSSNAGGLPELNIDGVTGFMCDPGDIDTMAAKAIYILEDDKRLETFKTNALARAKEFDLSLILPIYESYYQEVIARSKSLSI
;
A
#
# COMPACT_ATOMS: atom_id res chain seq x y z
N MET A 1 10.62 21.09 -8.71
CA MET A 1 10.57 20.14 -9.85
C MET A 1 9.13 20.01 -10.31
N LYS A 2 8.92 19.68 -11.58
CA LYS A 2 7.64 19.28 -12.15
C LYS A 2 7.62 17.76 -12.32
N ILE A 3 6.78 17.08 -11.56
CA ILE A 3 6.81 15.62 -11.38
C ILE A 3 5.52 15.02 -11.92
N GLY A 4 5.60 14.09 -12.86
CA GLY A 4 4.46 13.31 -13.32
C GLY A 4 4.33 12.04 -12.49
N ILE A 5 3.18 11.80 -11.86
CA ILE A 5 2.90 10.58 -11.10
C ILE A 5 1.86 9.74 -11.83
N VAL A 6 2.19 8.46 -12.06
CA VAL A 6 1.29 7.48 -12.67
C VAL A 6 1.03 6.35 -11.69
N CYS A 7 -0.22 6.10 -11.36
CA CYS A 7 -0.61 5.07 -10.40
C CYS A 7 -2.00 4.52 -10.69
N TYR A 8 -2.38 3.44 -10.01
CA TYR A 8 -3.78 3.03 -9.97
C TYR A 8 -4.57 3.96 -9.03
N PRO A 9 -5.66 4.60 -9.51
CA PRO A 9 -6.45 5.54 -8.71
C PRO A 9 -7.40 4.82 -7.74
N THR A 10 -6.91 3.85 -7.00
CA THR A 10 -7.71 2.97 -6.13
C THR A 10 -7.38 3.19 -4.65
N PHE A 11 -8.30 2.77 -3.77
CA PHE A 11 -8.07 2.72 -2.32
C PHE A 11 -7.09 1.61 -1.90
N GLY A 12 -6.46 0.91 -2.84
CA GLY A 12 -5.39 -0.06 -2.57
C GLY A 12 -4.11 0.63 -2.09
N GLY A 13 -3.27 -0.10 -1.34
CA GLY A 13 -2.07 0.46 -0.69
C GLY A 13 -1.17 1.26 -1.62
N SER A 14 -0.90 0.76 -2.84
CA SER A 14 -0.04 1.46 -3.82
C SER A 14 -0.63 2.78 -4.33
N GLY A 15 -1.95 2.81 -4.58
CA GLY A 15 -2.63 4.04 -5.01
C GLY A 15 -2.62 5.10 -3.92
N VAL A 16 -2.87 4.69 -2.68
CA VAL A 16 -2.80 5.57 -1.51
C VAL A 16 -1.38 6.12 -1.30
N VAL A 17 -0.36 5.26 -1.35
CA VAL A 17 1.05 5.69 -1.21
C VAL A 17 1.43 6.70 -2.30
N ALA A 18 1.07 6.43 -3.56
CA ALA A 18 1.36 7.34 -4.66
C ALA A 18 0.67 8.71 -4.47
N THR A 19 -0.59 8.70 -4.02
CA THR A 19 -1.35 9.94 -3.79
C THR A 19 -0.78 10.75 -2.62
N GLU A 20 -0.53 10.11 -1.48
CA GLU A 20 0.03 10.80 -0.31
C GLU A 20 1.47 11.31 -0.58
N LEU A 21 2.29 10.56 -1.35
CA LEU A 21 3.59 11.05 -1.80
C LEU A 21 3.46 12.30 -2.67
N GLY A 22 2.56 12.28 -3.65
CA GLY A 22 2.35 13.41 -4.54
C GLY A 22 1.84 14.66 -3.81
N LYS A 23 0.95 14.49 -2.84
CA LYS A 23 0.48 15.60 -1.98
C LYS A 23 1.64 16.20 -1.18
N ALA A 24 2.43 15.36 -0.54
CA ALA A 24 3.58 15.82 0.25
C ALA A 24 4.64 16.54 -0.60
N LEU A 25 4.90 16.04 -1.82
CA LEU A 25 5.76 16.74 -2.78
C LEU A 25 5.20 18.11 -3.18
N ALA A 26 3.89 18.22 -3.39
CA ALA A 26 3.23 19.48 -3.71
C ALA A 26 3.31 20.48 -2.53
N ASP A 27 3.08 20.00 -1.31
CA ASP A 27 3.23 20.80 -0.08
C ASP A 27 4.68 21.31 0.11
N ASN A 28 5.68 20.56 -0.40
CA ASN A 28 7.09 20.99 -0.45
C ASN A 28 7.44 21.88 -1.66
N GLY A 29 6.42 22.36 -2.41
CA GLY A 29 6.59 23.33 -3.49
C GLY A 29 6.96 22.71 -4.84
N HIS A 30 6.83 21.41 -5.04
CA HIS A 30 6.92 20.77 -6.34
C HIS A 30 5.58 20.86 -7.09
N GLN A 31 5.59 21.02 -8.40
CA GLN A 31 4.38 20.85 -9.22
C GLN A 31 4.19 19.36 -9.53
N VAL A 32 3.06 18.80 -9.12
CA VAL A 32 2.78 17.36 -9.23
C VAL A 32 1.59 17.13 -10.15
N HIS A 33 1.81 16.37 -11.20
CA HIS A 33 0.84 16.06 -12.25
C HIS A 33 0.47 14.57 -12.20
N PHE A 34 -0.73 14.27 -11.68
CA PHE A 34 -1.27 12.91 -11.68
C PHE A 34 -1.84 12.56 -13.06
N VAL A 35 -1.37 11.46 -13.66
CA VAL A 35 -1.85 10.98 -14.96
C VAL A 35 -2.47 9.60 -14.77
N THR A 36 -3.79 9.52 -14.69
CA THR A 36 -4.54 8.30 -14.33
C THR A 36 -5.90 8.28 -15.03
N TYR A 37 -6.56 7.10 -15.10
CA TYR A 37 -7.88 6.96 -15.76
C TYR A 37 -9.08 7.41 -14.91
N ASN A 38 -8.88 7.67 -13.64
CA ASN A 38 -9.85 8.29 -12.73
C ASN A 38 -9.09 9.13 -11.70
N GLN A 39 -9.76 10.04 -11.02
CA GLN A 39 -9.16 10.79 -9.93
C GLN A 39 -8.64 9.84 -8.85
N PRO A 40 -7.36 9.94 -8.44
CA PRO A 40 -6.80 9.13 -7.38
C PRO A 40 -7.58 9.25 -6.07
N ALA A 41 -7.69 8.13 -5.36
CA ALA A 41 -8.28 8.13 -4.03
C ALA A 41 -7.52 9.09 -3.09
N ARG A 42 -8.25 9.89 -2.32
CA ARG A 42 -7.69 10.89 -1.38
C ARG A 42 -7.00 12.10 -2.05
N LEU A 43 -7.10 12.27 -3.37
CA LEU A 43 -6.57 13.46 -4.04
C LEU A 43 -7.53 14.63 -3.86
N ASP A 44 -7.03 15.71 -3.23
CA ASP A 44 -7.72 16.98 -3.13
C ASP A 44 -7.20 17.92 -4.23
N LEU A 45 -8.05 18.23 -5.21
CA LEU A 45 -7.69 19.09 -6.34
C LEU A 45 -7.72 20.59 -6.00
N PHE A 46 -8.11 20.97 -4.79
CA PHE A 46 -8.07 22.37 -4.34
C PHE A 46 -6.71 22.76 -3.72
N SER A 47 -5.77 21.81 -3.63
CA SER A 47 -4.40 22.10 -3.21
C SER A 47 -3.62 22.80 -4.33
N GLU A 48 -2.84 23.79 -3.97
CA GLU A 48 -1.87 24.40 -4.88
C GLU A 48 -0.85 23.34 -5.36
N ASN A 49 -0.33 23.49 -6.58
CA ASN A 49 0.67 22.60 -7.17
C ASN A 49 0.22 21.16 -7.44
N LEU A 50 -1.07 20.81 -7.31
CA LEU A 50 -1.60 19.51 -7.70
C LEU A 50 -2.46 19.62 -8.97
N TYR A 51 -2.10 18.82 -9.97
CA TYR A 51 -2.77 18.79 -11.26
C TYR A 51 -3.21 17.37 -11.58
N TYR A 52 -4.36 17.22 -12.22
CA TYR A 52 -4.91 15.94 -12.63
C TYR A 52 -5.15 15.91 -14.13
N HIS A 53 -4.66 14.87 -14.78
CA HIS A 53 -4.81 14.62 -16.20
C HIS A 53 -5.46 13.25 -16.41
N GLU A 54 -6.70 13.26 -16.87
CA GLU A 54 -7.43 12.03 -17.12
C GLU A 54 -6.95 11.33 -18.39
N VAL A 55 -6.73 10.02 -18.28
CA VAL A 55 -6.46 9.13 -19.40
C VAL A 55 -7.79 8.59 -19.91
N SER A 56 -8.31 9.20 -20.95
CA SER A 56 -9.55 8.76 -21.59
C SER A 56 -9.27 7.64 -22.58
N ILE A 57 -10.04 6.55 -22.49
CA ILE A 57 -9.96 5.42 -23.40
C ILE A 57 -11.12 5.49 -24.36
N SER A 58 -10.85 5.68 -25.64
CA SER A 58 -11.87 5.69 -26.69
C SER A 58 -12.47 4.29 -26.84
N LYS A 59 -13.80 4.19 -26.77
CA LYS A 59 -14.52 2.99 -27.14
C LYS A 59 -14.55 2.89 -28.67
N TYR A 60 -13.68 2.06 -29.23
CA TYR A 60 -13.67 1.78 -30.67
C TYR A 60 -14.20 0.36 -30.92
N PRO A 61 -15.17 0.16 -31.82
CA PRO A 61 -15.86 -1.13 -31.98
C PRO A 61 -14.95 -2.31 -32.32
N LEU A 62 -13.75 -2.08 -32.87
CA LEU A 62 -12.79 -3.13 -33.19
C LEU A 62 -11.86 -3.51 -32.03
N PHE A 63 -11.96 -2.81 -30.88
CA PHE A 63 -11.18 -3.16 -29.71
C PHE A 63 -12.04 -4.00 -28.75
N ASP A 64 -11.84 -5.31 -28.77
CA ASP A 64 -12.44 -6.22 -27.79
C ASP A 64 -11.98 -5.87 -26.36
N PHE A 65 -10.74 -5.40 -26.23
CA PHE A 65 -10.15 -4.94 -24.98
C PHE A 65 -9.70 -3.48 -25.09
N PRO A 66 -10.08 -2.61 -24.13
CA PRO A 66 -9.65 -1.22 -24.13
C PRO A 66 -8.12 -1.11 -24.06
N PRO A 67 -7.45 -0.41 -25.01
CA PRO A 67 -5.98 -0.31 -25.05
C PRO A 67 -5.46 0.75 -24.06
N TYR A 68 -5.65 0.52 -22.76
CA TYR A 68 -5.30 1.46 -21.71
C TYR A 68 -3.83 1.92 -21.78
N GLU A 69 -2.91 0.97 -21.97
CA GLU A 69 -1.48 1.23 -21.98
C GLU A 69 -1.07 2.18 -23.11
N LEU A 70 -1.67 2.02 -24.29
CA LEU A 70 -1.44 2.91 -25.43
C LEU A 70 -2.02 4.32 -25.19
N ALA A 71 -3.22 4.39 -24.61
CA ALA A 71 -3.84 5.66 -24.26
C ALA A 71 -3.03 6.40 -23.18
N LEU A 72 -2.52 5.67 -22.18
CA LEU A 72 -1.64 6.22 -21.16
C LEU A 72 -0.33 6.74 -21.76
N ALA A 73 0.34 5.97 -22.63
CA ALA A 73 1.56 6.41 -23.29
C ALA A 73 1.35 7.71 -24.07
N SER A 74 0.27 7.80 -24.87
CA SER A 74 -0.07 9.03 -25.61
C SER A 74 -0.33 10.21 -24.67
N LYS A 75 -1.09 9.98 -23.57
CA LYS A 75 -1.37 11.05 -22.60
C LYS A 75 -0.11 11.52 -21.89
N LEU A 76 0.82 10.61 -21.57
CA LEU A 76 2.12 10.97 -20.98
C LEU A 76 2.94 11.84 -21.91
N VAL A 77 2.96 11.55 -23.23
CA VAL A 77 3.64 12.41 -24.22
C VAL A 77 3.07 13.82 -24.18
N ASP A 78 1.74 13.97 -24.19
CA ASP A 78 1.10 15.29 -24.14
C ASP A 78 1.46 16.04 -22.86
N VAL A 79 1.27 15.40 -21.69
CA VAL A 79 1.51 16.04 -20.39
C VAL A 79 2.97 16.44 -20.24
N VAL A 80 3.93 15.57 -20.59
CA VAL A 80 5.36 15.90 -20.53
C VAL A 80 5.70 17.11 -21.39
N ARG A 81 5.17 17.18 -22.61
CA ARG A 81 5.45 18.28 -23.55
C ARG A 81 4.85 19.60 -23.12
N PHE A 82 3.56 19.61 -22.74
CA PHE A 82 2.84 20.84 -22.46
C PHE A 82 3.11 21.39 -21.07
N GLU A 83 3.27 20.51 -20.08
CA GLU A 83 3.58 20.90 -18.70
C GLU A 83 5.10 21.02 -18.45
N GLN A 84 5.93 20.53 -19.37
CA GLN A 84 7.40 20.54 -19.25
C GLN A 84 7.88 19.81 -17.98
N LEU A 85 7.49 18.56 -17.84
CA LEU A 85 7.87 17.75 -16.66
C LEU A 85 9.37 17.48 -16.62
N ASP A 86 9.93 17.45 -15.41
CA ASP A 86 11.33 17.14 -15.15
C ASP A 86 11.58 15.64 -15.02
N ILE A 87 10.56 14.88 -14.54
CA ILE A 87 10.66 13.46 -14.24
C ILE A 87 9.27 12.80 -14.25
N LEU A 88 9.21 11.52 -14.64
CA LEU A 88 8.05 10.66 -14.44
C LEU A 88 8.32 9.68 -13.30
N HIS A 89 7.41 9.59 -12.34
CA HIS A 89 7.39 8.55 -11.31
C HIS A 89 6.18 7.64 -11.53
N VAL A 90 6.43 6.41 -11.91
CA VAL A 90 5.39 5.43 -12.19
C VAL A 90 5.37 4.33 -11.13
N HIS A 91 4.19 3.96 -10.70
CA HIS A 91 3.98 2.90 -9.73
C HIS A 91 3.55 1.63 -10.48
N TYR A 92 4.27 0.53 -10.30
CA TYR A 92 4.22 -0.75 -11.01
C TYR A 92 5.03 -0.83 -12.32
N ALA A 93 5.70 -1.97 -12.50
CA ALA A 93 6.42 -2.31 -13.73
C ALA A 93 5.49 -2.40 -14.94
N ILE A 94 4.29 -2.92 -14.77
CA ILE A 94 3.22 -2.99 -15.77
C ILE A 94 1.88 -2.57 -15.18
N PRO A 95 1.04 -1.87 -15.92
CA PRO A 95 1.25 -1.32 -17.28
C PRO A 95 1.96 0.05 -17.27
N HIS A 96 2.33 0.59 -16.12
CA HIS A 96 2.72 2.00 -16.02
C HIS A 96 4.14 2.24 -16.52
N ALA A 97 5.14 1.42 -16.12
CA ALA A 97 6.51 1.63 -16.61
C ALA A 97 6.65 1.27 -18.10
N SER A 98 5.91 0.26 -18.61
CA SER A 98 5.89 -0.05 -20.04
C SER A 98 5.29 1.09 -20.87
N ALA A 99 4.19 1.70 -20.42
CA ALA A 99 3.60 2.88 -21.04
C ALA A 99 4.54 4.10 -20.99
N ALA A 100 5.20 4.33 -19.86
CA ALA A 100 6.18 5.40 -19.70
C ALA A 100 7.39 5.21 -20.62
N PHE A 101 7.88 3.99 -20.78
CA PHE A 101 8.94 3.69 -21.75
C PHE A 101 8.51 4.01 -23.18
N MET A 102 7.31 3.64 -23.60
CA MET A 102 6.77 3.98 -24.92
C MET A 102 6.66 5.51 -25.08
N ALA A 103 6.15 6.21 -24.06
CA ALA A 103 6.09 7.66 -24.08
C ALA A 103 7.47 8.30 -24.21
N LYS A 104 8.48 7.79 -23.48
CA LYS A 104 9.87 8.23 -23.56
C LYS A 104 10.43 8.09 -24.99
N GLN A 105 10.20 6.95 -25.64
CA GLN A 105 10.65 6.74 -27.03
C GLN A 105 9.99 7.70 -28.03
N ILE A 106 8.71 8.01 -27.86
CA ILE A 106 8.00 8.99 -28.68
C ILE A 106 8.57 10.40 -28.42
N LEU A 107 8.80 10.77 -27.14
CA LEU A 107 9.34 12.09 -26.77
C LEU A 107 10.74 12.31 -27.32
N GLU A 108 11.57 11.28 -27.38
CA GLU A 108 12.91 11.35 -28.02
C GLU A 108 12.83 11.77 -29.48
N THR A 109 11.78 11.42 -30.23
CA THR A 109 11.57 11.90 -31.62
C THR A 109 11.31 13.39 -31.71
N TYR A 110 10.91 14.03 -30.60
CA TYR A 110 10.75 15.48 -30.47
C TYR A 110 11.97 16.16 -29.82
N GLY A 111 13.04 15.42 -29.55
CA GLY A 111 14.23 15.93 -28.86
C GLY A 111 14.02 16.17 -27.36
N ILE A 112 13.00 15.55 -26.77
CA ILE A 112 12.67 15.67 -25.33
C ILE A 112 13.13 14.40 -24.62
N HIS A 113 14.00 14.57 -23.62
CA HIS A 113 14.46 13.49 -22.76
C HIS A 113 13.81 13.61 -21.38
N ILE A 114 13.08 12.57 -20.96
CA ILE A 114 12.42 12.49 -19.65
C ILE A 114 12.89 11.26 -18.90
N PRO A 115 13.49 11.40 -17.70
CA PRO A 115 13.81 10.26 -16.86
C PRO A 115 12.57 9.65 -16.21
N VAL A 116 12.60 8.33 -16.03
CA VAL A 116 11.51 7.54 -15.47
C VAL A 116 11.99 6.80 -14.23
N VAL A 117 11.33 7.03 -13.09
CA VAL A 117 11.47 6.23 -11.86
C VAL A 117 10.29 5.28 -11.77
N THR A 118 10.57 4.01 -11.46
CA THR A 118 9.54 2.97 -11.25
C THR A 118 9.60 2.46 -9.82
N THR A 119 8.47 2.55 -9.09
CA THR A 119 8.32 1.91 -7.78
C THR A 119 7.56 0.60 -7.91
N LEU A 120 8.19 -0.49 -7.43
CA LEU A 120 7.62 -1.82 -7.36
C LEU A 120 6.79 -1.97 -6.08
N HIS A 121 5.57 -2.54 -6.21
CA HIS A 121 4.62 -2.66 -5.09
C HIS A 121 4.27 -4.10 -4.71
N GLY A 122 4.75 -5.08 -5.46
CA GLY A 122 4.61 -6.50 -5.17
C GLY A 122 3.64 -7.24 -6.07
N THR A 123 2.44 -6.75 -6.35
CA THR A 123 1.50 -7.44 -7.26
C THR A 123 2.09 -7.65 -8.64
N ASP A 124 2.82 -6.68 -9.15
CA ASP A 124 3.56 -6.72 -10.41
C ASP A 124 4.72 -7.76 -10.40
N ILE A 125 5.24 -8.08 -9.24
CA ILE A 125 6.37 -9.01 -9.06
C ILE A 125 5.89 -10.40 -8.64
N THR A 126 5.12 -10.49 -7.55
CA THR A 126 4.82 -11.77 -6.89
C THR A 126 3.60 -12.48 -7.45
N LEU A 127 2.67 -11.76 -8.08
CA LEU A 127 1.45 -12.33 -8.66
C LEU A 127 1.50 -12.34 -10.20
N VAL A 128 1.44 -11.15 -10.79
CA VAL A 128 1.37 -11.02 -12.25
C VAL A 128 2.72 -11.32 -12.89
N GLY A 129 3.80 -10.81 -12.31
CA GLY A 129 5.14 -10.95 -12.88
C GLY A 129 5.68 -12.39 -12.89
N LYS A 130 5.18 -13.27 -12.01
CA LYS A 130 5.53 -14.70 -12.01
C LYS A 130 4.87 -15.47 -13.16
N ASP A 131 3.81 -14.93 -13.76
CA ASP A 131 3.20 -15.52 -14.96
C ASP A 131 4.18 -15.39 -16.14
N ARG A 132 4.43 -16.52 -16.81
CA ARG A 132 5.34 -16.58 -17.97
C ARG A 132 4.96 -15.63 -19.09
N THR A 133 3.67 -15.31 -19.22
CA THR A 133 3.13 -14.38 -20.23
C THR A 133 3.61 -12.96 -20.01
N TYR A 134 3.72 -12.51 -18.77
CA TYR A 134 4.08 -11.14 -18.43
C TYR A 134 5.56 -10.95 -18.06
N LYS A 135 6.28 -12.04 -17.70
CA LYS A 135 7.66 -11.99 -17.25
C LYS A 135 8.59 -11.20 -18.19
N PRO A 136 8.55 -11.39 -19.52
CA PRO A 136 9.44 -10.64 -20.43
C PRO A 136 9.20 -9.14 -20.38
N VAL A 137 7.94 -8.71 -20.36
CA VAL A 137 7.58 -7.29 -20.34
C VAL A 137 7.88 -6.64 -18.98
N VAL A 138 7.69 -7.34 -17.88
CA VAL A 138 8.05 -6.88 -16.54
C VAL A 138 9.57 -6.69 -16.43
N THR A 139 10.36 -7.69 -16.84
CA THR A 139 11.83 -7.62 -16.86
C THR A 139 12.30 -6.43 -17.70
N PHE A 140 11.75 -6.29 -18.89
CA PHE A 140 12.09 -5.20 -19.80
C PHE A 140 11.77 -3.83 -19.18
N SER A 141 10.58 -3.65 -18.65
CA SER A 141 10.12 -2.37 -18.10
C SER A 141 10.97 -1.93 -16.90
N ILE A 142 11.33 -2.86 -16.02
CA ILE A 142 12.23 -2.58 -14.90
C ILE A 142 13.62 -2.17 -15.40
N ASN A 143 14.20 -2.92 -16.36
CA ASN A 143 15.54 -2.65 -16.90
C ASN A 143 15.60 -1.38 -17.78
N LYS A 144 14.47 -0.87 -18.26
CA LYS A 144 14.40 0.38 -19.06
C LYS A 144 14.04 1.62 -18.25
N SER A 145 13.77 1.46 -16.96
CA SER A 145 13.60 2.58 -16.03
C SER A 145 14.95 3.22 -15.70
N ASP A 146 15.00 4.55 -15.59
CA ASP A 146 16.23 5.29 -15.22
C ASP A 146 16.53 5.18 -13.72
N GLY A 147 15.50 4.90 -12.93
CA GLY A 147 15.59 4.57 -11.51
C GLY A 147 14.54 3.54 -11.12
N VAL A 148 14.88 2.65 -10.20
CA VAL A 148 13.96 1.62 -9.69
C VAL A 148 13.97 1.63 -8.17
N THR A 149 12.77 1.60 -7.57
CA THR A 149 12.62 1.45 -6.13
C THR A 149 11.72 0.27 -5.79
N ALA A 150 11.95 -0.33 -4.62
CA ALA A 150 11.07 -1.34 -4.03
C ALA A 150 10.66 -0.90 -2.63
N VAL A 151 9.44 -1.28 -2.21
CA VAL A 151 8.86 -0.85 -0.93
C VAL A 151 9.37 -1.63 0.27
N SER A 152 10.18 -2.69 0.05
CA SER A 152 10.82 -3.50 1.09
C SER A 152 12.06 -4.19 0.53
N GLN A 153 12.94 -4.66 1.41
CA GLN A 153 14.10 -5.47 1.04
C GLN A 153 13.64 -6.83 0.48
N ASP A 154 12.65 -7.45 1.12
CA ASP A 154 12.05 -8.71 0.64
C ASP A 154 11.55 -8.60 -0.80
N LEU A 155 10.83 -7.52 -1.14
CA LEU A 155 10.36 -7.31 -2.51
C LEU A 155 11.51 -7.11 -3.51
N LYS A 156 12.57 -6.40 -3.11
CA LYS A 156 13.79 -6.29 -3.91
C LYS A 156 14.42 -7.65 -4.15
N ASP A 157 14.60 -8.45 -3.11
CA ASP A 157 15.22 -9.76 -3.18
C ASP A 157 14.38 -10.72 -4.05
N ASP A 158 13.06 -10.73 -3.88
CA ASP A 158 12.14 -11.47 -4.75
C ASP A 158 12.24 -11.01 -6.22
N THR A 159 12.36 -9.70 -6.46
CA THR A 159 12.51 -9.17 -7.82
C THR A 159 13.80 -9.68 -8.46
N LEU A 160 14.93 -9.60 -7.77
CA LEU A 160 16.23 -10.08 -8.27
C LEU A 160 16.24 -11.60 -8.45
N LYS A 161 15.51 -12.34 -7.63
CA LYS A 161 15.40 -13.80 -7.71
C LYS A 161 14.57 -14.27 -8.91
N PHE A 162 13.49 -13.57 -9.23
CA PHE A 162 12.54 -14.04 -10.26
C PHE A 162 12.78 -13.45 -11.66
N PHE A 163 13.51 -12.32 -11.74
CA PHE A 163 13.75 -11.60 -12.99
C PHE A 163 15.24 -11.32 -13.20
N GLU A 164 15.64 -11.26 -14.46
CA GLU A 164 17.00 -10.86 -14.86
C GLU A 164 17.11 -9.34 -14.86
N ILE A 165 17.32 -8.76 -13.69
CA ILE A 165 17.38 -7.30 -13.51
C ILE A 165 18.83 -6.86 -13.51
N THR A 166 19.12 -5.85 -14.36
CA THR A 166 20.44 -5.20 -14.50
C THR A 166 20.51 -3.86 -13.75
N ASN A 167 19.35 -3.24 -13.47
CA ASN A 167 19.28 -1.99 -12.74
C ASN A 167 19.45 -2.20 -11.25
N GLU A 168 20.09 -1.24 -10.60
CA GLU A 168 20.07 -1.15 -9.14
C GLU A 168 18.63 -0.87 -8.67
N ILE A 169 18.16 -1.63 -7.68
CA ILE A 169 16.88 -1.40 -7.02
C ILE A 169 17.18 -0.78 -5.65
N ARG A 170 16.73 0.46 -5.44
CA ARG A 170 16.83 1.14 -4.15
C ARG A 170 15.61 0.78 -3.30
N VAL A 171 15.82 0.37 -2.06
CA VAL A 171 14.72 0.19 -1.12
C VAL A 171 14.34 1.54 -0.52
N ILE A 172 13.09 1.96 -0.76
CA ILE A 172 12.45 3.10 -0.11
C ILE A 172 11.15 2.59 0.47
N PRO A 173 11.03 2.44 1.79
CA PRO A 173 9.86 1.82 2.40
C PRO A 173 8.61 2.69 2.20
N ASN A 174 7.44 2.07 2.26
CA ASN A 174 6.21 2.83 2.39
C ASN A 174 6.24 3.63 3.69
N PHE A 175 5.40 4.65 3.75
CA PHE A 175 5.37 5.64 4.82
C PHE A 175 3.95 5.87 5.33
N ILE A 176 3.85 6.60 6.43
CA ILE A 176 2.60 7.01 7.05
C ILE A 176 2.63 8.50 7.37
N ASP A 177 1.51 9.19 7.16
CA ASP A 177 1.31 10.54 7.67
C ASP A 177 0.83 10.48 9.13
N LEU A 178 1.73 10.68 10.07
CA LEU A 178 1.40 10.67 11.50
C LEU A 178 0.47 11.81 11.93
N LYS A 179 0.33 12.88 11.15
CA LYS A 179 -0.64 13.94 11.46
C LYS A 179 -2.06 13.45 11.25
N ARG A 180 -2.27 12.65 10.21
CA ARG A 180 -3.54 11.99 9.91
C ARG A 180 -3.78 10.79 10.83
N PHE A 181 -2.82 9.88 10.91
CA PHE A 181 -2.90 8.66 11.71
C PHE A 181 -2.42 8.92 13.14
N SER A 182 -3.14 9.77 13.85
CA SER A 182 -2.94 10.01 15.28
C SER A 182 -4.12 9.47 16.07
N MET A 183 -3.84 9.00 17.28
CA MET A 183 -4.91 8.54 18.18
C MET A 183 -5.82 9.74 18.52
N LYS A 184 -7.07 9.66 18.09
CA LYS A 184 -8.12 10.62 18.45
C LYS A 184 -9.02 9.93 19.46
N ALA A 185 -9.15 10.51 20.67
CA ALA A 185 -10.08 10.00 21.67
C ALA A 185 -11.52 10.02 21.14
N LYS A 186 -12.08 8.84 20.91
CA LYS A 186 -13.46 8.63 20.43
C LYS A 186 -14.23 7.72 21.38
N ASP A 187 -14.26 8.07 22.68
CA ASP A 187 -14.88 7.25 23.71
C ASP A 187 -16.34 6.86 23.43
N HIS A 188 -17.09 7.77 22.80
CA HIS A 188 -18.47 7.47 22.39
C HIS A 188 -18.54 6.41 21.29
N PHE A 189 -17.58 6.40 20.38
CA PHE A 189 -17.52 5.41 19.31
C PHE A 189 -17.07 4.04 19.86
N LYS A 190 -16.06 4.04 20.74
CA LYS A 190 -15.63 2.82 21.44
C LYS A 190 -16.79 2.20 22.23
N LYS A 191 -17.56 3.00 22.98
CA LYS A 191 -18.74 2.55 23.73
C LYS A 191 -19.86 2.00 22.83
N ALA A 192 -20.05 2.54 21.63
CA ALA A 192 -21.05 2.04 20.68
C ALA A 192 -20.67 0.66 20.08
N ILE A 193 -19.37 0.37 19.96
CA ILE A 193 -18.88 -0.91 19.44
C ILE A 193 -18.77 -1.96 20.57
N ALA A 194 -18.22 -1.57 21.70
CA ALA A 194 -17.87 -2.41 22.85
C ALA A 194 -18.51 -1.85 24.13
N PRO A 195 -19.86 -1.94 24.30
CA PRO A 195 -20.59 -1.30 25.40
C PRO A 195 -20.29 -1.88 26.78
N ALA A 196 -19.85 -3.13 26.86
CA ALA A 196 -19.46 -3.80 28.10
C ALA A 196 -17.94 -3.73 28.37
N GLY A 197 -17.19 -2.94 27.60
CA GLY A 197 -15.74 -2.82 27.74
C GLY A 197 -14.94 -3.94 27.07
N GLU A 198 -15.56 -4.60 26.08
CA GLU A 198 -14.90 -5.66 25.32
C GLU A 198 -13.67 -5.13 24.59
N LYS A 199 -12.70 -5.99 24.35
CA LYS A 199 -11.54 -5.67 23.50
C LYS A 199 -11.96 -5.59 22.03
N ILE A 200 -11.44 -4.63 21.30
CA ILE A 200 -11.77 -4.44 19.87
C ILE A 200 -10.59 -4.91 19.02
N LEU A 201 -10.81 -5.99 18.27
CA LEU A 201 -9.90 -6.47 17.25
C LEU A 201 -10.30 -5.90 15.88
N VAL A 202 -9.35 -5.66 15.02
CA VAL A 202 -9.60 -5.11 13.68
C VAL A 202 -8.76 -5.80 12.62
N HIS A 203 -9.34 -5.97 11.44
CA HIS A 203 -8.66 -6.36 10.20
C HIS A 203 -9.07 -5.43 9.07
N THR A 204 -8.10 -5.01 8.26
CA THR A 204 -8.34 -4.17 7.08
C THR A 204 -7.70 -4.76 5.84
N SER A 205 -8.50 -5.06 4.82
CA SER A 205 -7.98 -5.53 3.53
C SER A 205 -9.03 -5.46 2.41
N ASN A 206 -8.62 -5.85 1.20
CA ASN A 206 -9.50 -6.03 0.04
C ASN A 206 -10.09 -7.45 -0.07
N PHE A 207 -10.18 -8.19 1.01
CA PHE A 207 -10.78 -9.54 1.18
C PHE A 207 -10.49 -10.50 0.01
N ARG A 208 -9.23 -10.53 -0.43
CA ARG A 208 -8.74 -11.51 -1.40
C ARG A 208 -8.14 -12.71 -0.67
N LYS A 209 -8.11 -13.86 -1.32
CA LYS A 209 -7.58 -15.12 -0.78
C LYS A 209 -6.19 -14.98 -0.14
N VAL A 210 -5.29 -14.18 -0.75
CA VAL A 210 -3.95 -13.90 -0.23
C VAL A 210 -3.97 -13.23 1.15
N LYS A 211 -5.06 -12.55 1.52
CA LYS A 211 -5.24 -11.88 2.82
C LYS A 211 -5.69 -12.81 3.92
N ARG A 212 -6.13 -14.04 3.57
CA ARG A 212 -6.56 -15.08 4.53
C ARG A 212 -7.60 -14.57 5.53
N THR A 213 -8.58 -13.82 5.04
CA THR A 213 -9.61 -13.17 5.86
C THR A 213 -10.46 -14.15 6.65
N GLN A 214 -10.65 -15.38 6.16
CA GLN A 214 -11.31 -16.45 6.91
C GLN A 214 -10.50 -16.86 8.15
N ASP A 215 -9.16 -16.80 8.10
CA ASP A 215 -8.34 -17.10 9.29
C ASP A 215 -8.49 -16.03 10.36
N VAL A 216 -8.71 -14.76 9.99
CA VAL A 216 -9.06 -13.71 10.96
C VAL A 216 -10.30 -14.11 11.77
N VAL A 217 -11.34 -14.61 11.10
CA VAL A 217 -12.57 -15.07 11.76
C VAL A 217 -12.30 -16.28 12.66
N ARG A 218 -11.51 -17.28 12.19
CA ARG A 218 -11.15 -18.46 12.98
C ARG A 218 -10.34 -18.09 14.23
N ILE A 219 -9.33 -17.23 14.08
CA ILE A 219 -8.52 -16.71 15.20
C ILE A 219 -9.42 -15.98 16.19
N PHE A 220 -10.30 -15.11 15.71
CA PHE A 220 -11.24 -14.38 16.55
C PHE A 220 -12.17 -15.32 17.32
N ALA A 221 -12.68 -16.39 16.68
CA ALA A 221 -13.54 -17.37 17.35
C ALA A 221 -12.86 -18.10 18.53
N ILE A 222 -11.52 -18.27 18.48
CA ILE A 222 -10.75 -18.80 19.61
C ILE A 222 -10.61 -17.73 20.69
N ILE A 223 -10.24 -16.50 20.33
CA ILE A 223 -10.03 -15.39 21.27
C ILE A 223 -11.31 -15.07 22.04
N SER A 224 -12.44 -14.97 21.35
CA SER A 224 -13.72 -14.55 21.93
C SER A 224 -14.27 -15.51 23.00
N LYS A 225 -13.82 -16.77 23.01
CA LYS A 225 -14.15 -17.76 24.08
C LYS A 225 -13.40 -17.48 25.40
N ILE A 226 -12.32 -16.73 25.35
CA ILE A 226 -11.43 -16.48 26.49
C ILE A 226 -11.53 -15.02 26.94
N ILE A 227 -11.54 -14.09 25.98
CA ILE A 227 -11.57 -12.65 26.24
C ILE A 227 -12.83 -12.05 25.59
N PRO A 228 -13.72 -11.40 26.36
CA PRO A 228 -14.84 -10.64 25.80
C PRO A 228 -14.33 -9.65 24.76
N SER A 229 -14.73 -9.85 23.50
CA SER A 229 -14.15 -9.09 22.40
C SER A 229 -15.10 -8.90 21.21
N LYS A 230 -14.85 -7.88 20.40
CA LYS A 230 -15.53 -7.57 19.15
C LYS A 230 -14.51 -7.55 18.00
N LEU A 231 -14.92 -8.00 16.82
CA LEU A 231 -14.11 -7.97 15.62
C LEU A 231 -14.69 -6.98 14.60
N LEU A 232 -13.87 -6.08 14.09
CA LEU A 232 -14.19 -5.18 12.99
C LEU A 232 -13.48 -5.66 11.72
N MET A 233 -14.28 -6.06 10.73
CA MET A 233 -13.80 -6.45 9.40
C MET A 233 -14.00 -5.28 8.44
N VAL A 234 -12.91 -4.60 8.09
CA VAL A 234 -12.93 -3.37 7.28
C VAL A 234 -12.42 -3.66 5.88
N GLY A 235 -13.19 -3.26 4.90
CA GLY A 235 -12.91 -3.51 3.49
C GLY A 235 -13.97 -4.38 2.83
N ASP A 236 -13.69 -4.79 1.60
CA ASP A 236 -14.61 -5.58 0.80
C ASP A 236 -13.85 -6.38 -0.26
N GLY A 237 -14.42 -7.49 -0.72
CA GLY A 237 -13.82 -8.32 -1.75
C GLY A 237 -14.42 -9.72 -1.85
N PRO A 238 -13.84 -10.59 -2.71
CA PRO A 238 -14.43 -11.89 -3.06
C PRO A 238 -14.68 -12.81 -1.86
N GLU A 239 -13.82 -12.77 -0.83
CA GLU A 239 -13.90 -13.67 0.34
C GLU A 239 -14.94 -13.21 1.40
N ARG A 240 -15.65 -12.08 1.18
CA ARG A 240 -16.55 -11.53 2.18
C ARG A 240 -17.68 -12.47 2.56
N SER A 241 -18.39 -13.03 1.58
CA SER A 241 -19.54 -13.91 1.82
C SER A 241 -19.15 -15.17 2.57
N GLU A 242 -17.96 -15.72 2.28
CA GLU A 242 -17.44 -16.88 2.99
C GLU A 242 -17.05 -16.54 4.43
N CYS A 243 -16.51 -15.34 4.67
CA CYS A 243 -16.25 -14.88 6.04
C CYS A 243 -17.55 -14.70 6.84
N GLU A 244 -18.60 -14.13 6.23
CA GLU A 244 -19.91 -13.97 6.88
C GLU A 244 -20.56 -15.34 7.18
N GLN A 245 -20.45 -16.32 6.26
CA GLN A 245 -20.92 -17.69 6.52
C GLN A 245 -20.12 -18.34 7.65
N LEU A 246 -18.80 -18.19 7.64
CA LEU A 246 -17.93 -18.74 8.67
C LEU A 246 -18.24 -18.17 10.07
N CYS A 247 -18.65 -16.89 10.17
CA CYS A 247 -19.10 -16.30 11.43
C CYS A 247 -20.36 -16.99 11.97
N ARG A 248 -21.29 -17.39 11.09
CA ARG A 248 -22.49 -18.15 11.49
C ARG A 248 -22.12 -19.56 11.97
N ASP A 249 -21.27 -20.24 11.19
CA ASP A 249 -20.85 -21.62 11.49
C ASP A 249 -20.06 -21.72 12.82
N LEU A 250 -19.33 -20.67 13.17
CA LEU A 250 -18.57 -20.57 14.43
C LEU A 250 -19.32 -19.86 15.57
N GLU A 251 -20.58 -19.48 15.35
CA GLU A 251 -21.46 -18.82 16.34
C GLU A 251 -20.89 -17.51 16.91
N VAL A 252 -20.17 -16.73 16.08
CA VAL A 252 -19.56 -15.45 16.49
C VAL A 252 -20.20 -14.22 15.85
N THR A 253 -21.28 -14.38 15.09
CA THR A 253 -21.92 -13.33 14.29
C THR A 253 -22.22 -12.06 15.09
N ASP A 254 -22.73 -12.18 16.33
CA ASP A 254 -23.08 -11.03 17.18
C ASP A 254 -21.88 -10.20 17.65
N ASN A 255 -20.68 -10.76 17.49
CA ASN A 255 -19.43 -10.12 17.90
C ASN A 255 -18.58 -9.65 16.71
N VAL A 256 -19.05 -9.86 15.47
CA VAL A 256 -18.31 -9.46 14.25
C VAL A 256 -19.12 -8.42 13.47
N ARG A 257 -18.45 -7.32 13.06
CA ARG A 257 -19.06 -6.29 12.21
C ARG A 257 -18.27 -6.13 10.92
N PHE A 258 -18.93 -6.30 9.79
CA PHE A 258 -18.39 -6.02 8.47
C PHE A 258 -18.74 -4.58 8.09
N LEU A 259 -17.74 -3.70 8.05
CA LEU A 259 -17.93 -2.25 7.87
C LEU A 259 -17.85 -1.80 6.41
N GLY A 260 -17.50 -2.71 5.48
CA GLY A 260 -17.26 -2.32 4.09
C GLY A 260 -16.02 -1.42 3.94
N LYS A 261 -15.91 -0.75 2.80
CA LYS A 261 -14.82 0.21 2.54
C LYS A 261 -15.05 1.47 3.36
N GLN A 262 -14.00 1.92 4.05
CA GLN A 262 -14.03 3.11 4.90
C GLN A 262 -12.92 4.08 4.47
N GLU A 263 -13.23 5.37 4.41
CA GLU A 263 -12.27 6.43 4.09
C GLU A 263 -11.50 6.89 5.32
N ALA A 264 -12.20 7.03 6.46
CA ALA A 264 -11.63 7.43 7.75
C ALA A 264 -11.20 6.21 8.57
N ILE A 265 -10.27 5.41 8.02
CA ILE A 265 -9.78 4.20 8.68
C ILE A 265 -9.09 4.51 10.02
N GLU A 266 -8.45 5.66 10.13
CA GLU A 266 -7.79 6.14 11.34
C GLU A 266 -8.75 6.24 12.53
N GLU A 267 -10.02 6.52 12.29
CA GLU A 267 -11.03 6.58 13.36
C GLU A 267 -11.35 5.20 13.93
N ILE A 268 -11.40 4.18 13.07
CA ILE A 268 -11.63 2.79 13.45
C ILE A 268 -10.41 2.24 14.18
N LEU A 269 -9.21 2.48 13.64
CA LEU A 269 -7.97 2.04 14.24
C LEU A 269 -7.75 2.68 15.62
N SER A 270 -8.09 3.95 15.81
CA SER A 270 -7.88 4.66 17.08
C SER A 270 -8.67 4.10 18.27
N VAL A 271 -9.73 3.34 18.01
CA VAL A 271 -10.55 2.68 19.06
C VAL A 271 -10.23 1.20 19.22
N SER A 272 -9.37 0.65 18.37
CA SER A 272 -9.01 -0.77 18.35
C SER A 272 -7.89 -1.09 19.33
N ASP A 273 -7.87 -2.33 19.80
CA ASP A 273 -6.89 -2.83 20.75
C ASP A 273 -5.86 -3.76 20.11
N LEU A 274 -6.20 -4.43 19.02
CA LEU A 274 -5.30 -5.35 18.31
C LEU A 274 -5.63 -5.40 16.81
N PHE A 275 -4.61 -5.39 15.96
CA PHE A 275 -4.73 -5.58 14.52
C PHE A 275 -4.31 -7.00 14.11
N MET A 276 -5.14 -7.66 13.30
CA MET A 276 -4.90 -9.02 12.81
C MET A 276 -4.54 -9.02 11.33
N MET A 277 -3.38 -9.60 10.97
CA MET A 277 -2.90 -9.66 9.57
C MET A 277 -2.30 -11.03 9.21
N PRO A 278 -3.11 -12.10 9.06
CA PRO A 278 -2.64 -13.45 8.77
C PRO A 278 -2.29 -13.68 7.28
N SER A 279 -1.97 -12.65 6.53
CA SER A 279 -1.78 -12.69 5.08
C SER A 279 -0.79 -13.77 4.64
N GLN A 280 -1.06 -14.42 3.49
CA GLN A 280 -0.15 -15.39 2.87
C GLN A 280 1.11 -14.70 2.31
N SER A 281 0.97 -13.46 1.87
CA SER A 281 2.07 -12.63 1.32
C SER A 281 1.72 -11.16 1.45
N GLU A 282 2.69 -10.35 1.81
CA GLU A 282 2.62 -8.90 1.90
C GLU A 282 3.92 -8.29 1.40
N SER A 283 3.82 -7.25 0.59
CA SER A 283 5.02 -6.58 0.09
C SER A 283 5.64 -5.63 1.12
N PHE A 284 4.83 -5.13 2.07
CA PHE A 284 5.26 -4.22 3.15
C PHE A 284 4.34 -4.32 4.38
N GLY A 285 3.02 -4.26 4.18
CA GLY A 285 2.05 -4.26 5.28
C GLY A 285 1.56 -2.85 5.65
N LEU A 286 1.20 -2.01 4.67
CA LEU A 286 0.74 -0.63 4.92
C LEU A 286 -0.40 -0.56 5.96
N ALA A 287 -1.37 -1.48 5.93
CA ALA A 287 -2.46 -1.51 6.90
C ALA A 287 -1.97 -1.81 8.34
N ALA A 288 -0.90 -2.60 8.49
CA ALA A 288 -0.25 -2.80 9.79
C ALA A 288 0.47 -1.52 10.25
N LEU A 289 1.14 -0.79 9.34
CA LEU A 289 1.75 0.49 9.65
C LEU A 289 0.70 1.53 10.07
N GLU A 290 -0.45 1.60 9.39
CA GLU A 290 -1.58 2.44 9.75
C GLU A 290 -2.10 2.12 11.17
N ALA A 291 -2.21 0.83 11.50
CA ALA A 291 -2.60 0.38 12.84
C ALA A 291 -1.57 0.79 13.91
N MET A 292 -0.28 0.55 13.65
CA MET A 292 0.80 0.93 14.57
C MET A 292 0.85 2.44 14.83
N ALA A 293 0.60 3.26 13.80
CA ALA A 293 0.53 4.72 13.94
C ALA A 293 -0.62 5.15 14.87
N CYS A 294 -1.72 4.40 14.89
CA CYS A 294 -2.83 4.58 15.83
C CYS A 294 -2.62 3.87 17.17
N ARG A 295 -1.39 3.44 17.50
CA ARG A 295 -1.05 2.71 18.73
C ARG A 295 -1.71 1.33 18.83
N VAL A 296 -1.96 0.65 17.74
CA VAL A 296 -2.55 -0.69 17.72
C VAL A 296 -1.45 -1.72 17.43
N PRO A 297 -1.13 -2.62 18.39
CA PRO A 297 -0.19 -3.70 18.17
C PRO A 297 -0.70 -4.70 17.13
N VAL A 298 0.21 -5.41 16.47
CA VAL A 298 -0.10 -6.24 15.31
C VAL A 298 0.25 -7.70 15.59
N VAL A 299 -0.71 -8.60 15.39
CA VAL A 299 -0.42 -10.03 15.22
C VAL A 299 -0.51 -10.34 13.72
N SER A 300 0.63 -10.67 13.12
CA SER A 300 0.76 -10.87 11.68
C SER A 300 1.36 -12.22 11.33
N SER A 301 1.27 -12.58 10.05
CA SER A 301 2.18 -13.57 9.49
C SER A 301 3.61 -13.00 9.40
N ASN A 302 4.60 -13.92 9.26
CA ASN A 302 6.00 -13.59 9.01
C ASN A 302 6.34 -13.52 7.51
N ALA A 303 5.35 -13.25 6.66
CA ALA A 303 5.45 -13.35 5.22
C ALA A 303 5.83 -12.02 4.54
N GLY A 304 6.73 -12.11 3.56
CA GLY A 304 7.14 -10.98 2.73
C GLY A 304 7.82 -9.86 3.52
N GLY A 305 7.45 -8.61 3.26
CA GLY A 305 8.01 -7.43 3.95
C GLY A 305 7.47 -7.19 5.36
N LEU A 306 6.57 -8.03 5.91
CA LEU A 306 6.04 -7.84 7.27
C LEU A 306 7.11 -7.90 8.36
N PRO A 307 8.14 -8.76 8.30
CA PRO A 307 9.22 -8.76 9.28
C PRO A 307 10.07 -7.47 9.29
N GLU A 308 10.04 -6.70 8.22
CA GLU A 308 10.70 -5.39 8.16
C GLU A 308 9.90 -4.29 8.90
N LEU A 309 8.64 -4.55 9.21
CA LEU A 309 7.75 -3.61 9.89
C LEU A 309 7.43 -4.06 11.32
N ASN A 310 6.92 -5.30 11.49
CA ASN A 310 6.48 -5.84 12.77
C ASN A 310 7.66 -6.55 13.46
N ILE A 311 8.02 -6.13 14.67
CA ILE A 311 9.10 -6.71 15.45
C ILE A 311 8.53 -7.69 16.46
N ASP A 312 8.84 -8.99 16.30
CA ASP A 312 8.33 -10.06 17.13
C ASP A 312 8.60 -9.84 18.63
N GLY A 313 7.57 -9.98 19.45
CA GLY A 313 7.63 -9.77 20.89
C GLY A 313 7.79 -8.30 21.33
N VAL A 314 7.88 -7.34 20.40
CA VAL A 314 8.07 -5.92 20.69
C VAL A 314 6.89 -5.07 20.24
N THR A 315 6.54 -5.08 18.95
CA THR A 315 5.43 -4.30 18.38
C THR A 315 4.15 -5.12 18.23
N GLY A 316 4.27 -6.42 18.40
CA GLY A 316 3.27 -7.44 18.27
C GLY A 316 3.92 -8.81 18.20
N PHE A 317 3.31 -9.73 17.46
CA PHE A 317 3.87 -11.04 17.22
C PHE A 317 3.77 -11.44 15.75
N MET A 318 4.71 -12.31 15.34
CA MET A 318 4.70 -12.92 14.01
C MET A 318 4.54 -14.44 14.13
N CYS A 319 3.77 -15.03 13.22
CA CYS A 319 3.54 -16.48 13.15
C CYS A 319 3.60 -16.92 11.68
N ASP A 320 3.69 -18.22 11.44
CA ASP A 320 3.60 -18.73 10.06
C ASP A 320 2.20 -18.50 9.47
N PRO A 321 2.09 -18.22 8.16
CA PRO A 321 0.80 -18.10 7.51
C PRO A 321 -0.04 -19.38 7.69
N GLY A 322 -1.23 -19.22 8.27
CA GLY A 322 -2.15 -20.34 8.54
C GLY A 322 -1.99 -20.99 9.92
N ASP A 323 -1.05 -20.55 10.74
CA ASP A 323 -0.94 -20.98 12.12
C ASP A 323 -1.93 -20.21 13.01
N ILE A 324 -3.20 -20.63 12.92
CA ILE A 324 -4.34 -20.00 13.59
C ILE A 324 -4.21 -20.08 15.11
N ASP A 325 -3.79 -21.23 15.62
CA ASP A 325 -3.73 -21.48 17.06
C ASP A 325 -2.64 -20.63 17.73
N THR A 326 -1.46 -20.55 17.14
CA THR A 326 -0.38 -19.70 17.65
C THR A 326 -0.74 -18.22 17.54
N MET A 327 -1.35 -17.78 16.43
CA MET A 327 -1.81 -16.39 16.28
C MET A 327 -2.84 -16.03 17.35
N ALA A 328 -3.81 -16.93 17.63
CA ALA A 328 -4.79 -16.72 18.68
C ALA A 328 -4.15 -16.66 20.07
N ALA A 329 -3.23 -17.59 20.39
CA ALA A 329 -2.52 -17.58 21.66
C ALA A 329 -1.70 -16.29 21.87
N LYS A 330 -1.01 -15.79 20.83
CA LYS A 330 -0.27 -14.53 20.88
C LYS A 330 -1.18 -13.31 21.04
N ALA A 331 -2.33 -13.30 20.38
CA ALA A 331 -3.33 -12.26 20.54
C ALA A 331 -3.90 -12.24 21.97
N ILE A 332 -4.25 -13.40 22.53
CA ILE A 332 -4.71 -13.54 23.92
C ILE A 332 -3.64 -13.04 24.88
N TYR A 333 -2.39 -13.46 24.70
CA TYR A 333 -1.26 -13.00 25.51
C TYR A 333 -1.16 -11.48 25.56
N ILE A 334 -1.33 -10.76 24.43
CA ILE A 334 -1.32 -9.29 24.42
C ILE A 334 -2.53 -8.73 25.19
N LEU A 335 -3.72 -9.28 24.96
CA LEU A 335 -4.99 -8.69 25.38
C LEU A 335 -5.39 -8.96 26.84
N GLU A 336 -4.90 -10.04 27.45
CA GLU A 336 -5.28 -10.47 28.81
C GLU A 336 -4.70 -9.60 29.94
N ASP A 337 -3.66 -8.79 29.65
CA ASP A 337 -2.99 -7.90 30.60
C ASP A 337 -2.93 -6.47 30.05
N ASP A 338 -3.61 -5.53 30.70
CA ASP A 338 -3.69 -4.15 30.24
C ASP A 338 -2.33 -3.41 30.24
N LYS A 339 -1.42 -3.75 31.17
CA LYS A 339 -0.08 -3.13 31.21
C LYS A 339 0.78 -3.62 30.04
N ARG A 340 0.69 -4.91 29.75
CA ARG A 340 1.35 -5.51 28.61
C ARG A 340 0.82 -4.93 27.29
N LEU A 341 -0.51 -4.86 27.14
CA LEU A 341 -1.15 -4.23 25.99
C LEU A 341 -0.66 -2.78 25.79
N GLU A 342 -0.58 -2.00 26.86
CA GLU A 342 -0.12 -0.61 26.78
C GLU A 342 1.38 -0.50 26.38
N THR A 343 2.19 -1.47 26.81
CA THR A 343 3.59 -1.57 26.38
C THR A 343 3.68 -1.84 24.87
N PHE A 344 2.92 -2.81 24.36
CA PHE A 344 2.86 -3.09 22.92
C PHE A 344 2.32 -1.90 22.10
N LYS A 345 1.28 -1.21 22.62
CA LYS A 345 0.74 0.01 22.01
C LYS A 345 1.80 1.12 21.88
N THR A 346 2.60 1.29 22.90
CA THR A 346 3.68 2.30 22.92
C THR A 346 4.79 1.94 21.91
N ASN A 347 5.19 0.67 21.88
CA ASN A 347 6.21 0.19 20.98
C ASN A 347 5.75 0.23 19.51
N ALA A 348 4.49 -0.11 19.24
CA ALA A 348 3.90 -0.02 17.90
C ALA A 348 3.98 1.41 17.35
N LEU A 349 3.58 2.42 18.14
CA LEU A 349 3.70 3.81 17.73
C LEU A 349 5.17 4.24 17.56
N ALA A 350 6.07 3.79 18.44
CA ALA A 350 7.50 4.10 18.32
C ALA A 350 8.05 3.58 16.98
N ARG A 351 7.68 2.36 16.59
CA ARG A 351 8.06 1.78 15.30
C ARG A 351 7.45 2.53 14.12
N ALA A 352 6.16 2.89 14.18
CA ALA A 352 5.52 3.63 13.10
C ALA A 352 6.19 5.00 12.83
N LYS A 353 6.74 5.66 13.84
CA LYS A 353 7.48 6.91 13.69
C LYS A 353 8.72 6.80 12.82
N GLU A 354 9.32 5.63 12.71
CA GLU A 354 10.48 5.41 11.83
C GLU A 354 10.10 5.45 10.34
N PHE A 355 8.81 5.33 10.04
CA PHE A 355 8.23 5.39 8.70
C PHE A 355 7.40 6.66 8.47
N ASP A 356 7.63 7.71 9.27
CA ASP A 356 6.94 8.98 9.08
C ASP A 356 7.25 9.57 7.70
N LEU A 357 6.22 10.10 7.05
CA LEU A 357 6.32 10.74 5.74
C LEU A 357 7.43 11.79 5.70
N SER A 358 7.62 12.55 6.79
CA SER A 358 8.66 13.58 6.89
C SER A 358 10.10 13.03 6.82
N LEU A 359 10.29 11.75 7.14
CA LEU A 359 11.60 11.06 7.02
C LEU A 359 11.79 10.45 5.64
N ILE A 360 10.73 9.97 5.00
CA ILE A 360 10.80 9.26 3.73
C ILE A 360 10.77 10.21 2.52
N LEU A 361 10.03 11.31 2.63
CA LEU A 361 9.90 12.29 1.53
C LEU A 361 11.25 12.83 1.03
N PRO A 362 12.20 13.26 1.89
CA PRO A 362 13.51 13.72 1.44
C PRO A 362 14.33 12.65 0.70
N ILE A 363 14.10 11.36 0.99
CA ILE A 363 14.77 10.25 0.30
C ILE A 363 14.29 10.18 -1.15
N TYR A 364 12.98 10.34 -1.40
CA TYR A 364 12.44 10.43 -2.76
C TYR A 364 12.94 11.65 -3.50
N GLU A 365 12.94 12.84 -2.85
CA GLU A 365 13.41 14.08 -3.46
C GLU A 365 14.89 13.99 -3.90
N SER A 366 15.74 13.45 -3.00
CA SER A 366 17.15 13.20 -3.32
C SER A 366 17.31 12.19 -4.46
N TYR A 367 16.52 11.14 -4.46
CA TYR A 367 16.57 10.12 -5.51
C TYR A 367 16.15 10.67 -6.88
N TYR A 368 15.12 11.52 -6.93
CA TYR A 368 14.72 12.18 -8.18
C TYR A 368 15.85 13.07 -8.73
N GLN A 369 16.51 13.85 -7.86
CA GLN A 369 17.65 14.69 -8.27
C GLN A 369 18.81 13.86 -8.83
N GLU A 370 19.14 12.73 -8.18
CA GLU A 370 20.18 11.80 -8.66
C GLU A 370 19.83 11.22 -10.04
N VAL A 371 18.58 10.79 -10.24
CA VAL A 371 18.13 10.20 -11.52
C VAL A 371 18.13 11.26 -12.63
N ILE A 372 17.65 12.47 -12.35
CA ILE A 372 17.67 13.59 -13.32
C ILE A 372 19.13 13.93 -13.71
N ALA A 373 20.03 14.00 -12.74
CA ALA A 373 21.44 14.32 -13.00
C ALA A 373 22.13 13.26 -13.87
N ARG A 374 21.88 11.96 -13.57
CA ARG A 374 22.40 10.84 -14.38
C ARG A 374 21.87 10.87 -15.81
N SER A 375 20.57 11.11 -15.98
CA SER A 375 19.93 11.18 -17.29
C SER A 375 20.54 12.28 -18.16
N LYS A 376 20.80 13.47 -17.60
CA LYS A 376 21.44 14.58 -18.31
C LYS A 376 22.90 14.27 -18.76
N SER A 377 23.64 13.53 -17.93
CA SER A 377 25.02 13.15 -18.25
C SER A 377 25.15 12.11 -19.38
N LEU A 378 24.10 11.33 -19.62
CA LEU A 378 24.03 10.36 -20.71
C LEU A 378 23.56 10.95 -22.05
N SER A 379 23.03 12.17 -22.02
CA SER A 379 22.51 12.89 -23.22
C SER A 379 23.54 13.83 -23.85
N ILE A 380 24.73 13.95 -23.25
CA ILE A 380 25.92 14.68 -23.77
C ILE A 380 26.90 13.67 -24.37
#